data_1c532ec179c5f826fc9c61c0130d14c8
#
_entry.id   1c532ec179c5f826fc9c61c0130d14c8
#
_cell.length_a   1.000
_cell.length_b   1.000
_cell.length_c   1.000
_cell.angle_alpha   90.00
_cell.angle_beta   90.00
_cell.angle_gamma   90.00
#
_symmetry.space_group_name_H-M   'P 1'
#
loop_
_entity.id
_entity.type
_entity.pdbx_description
1 polymer ?
#
loop_
_entity_poly.entity_id
_entity_poly.type
_entity_poly.pdbx_seq_one_letter_code
_entity_poly.pdbx_strand_id
1 'polypeptide(L)'
;MKNIFRLLAAAAIAVTAVSCDLTLYPEDAESPEVYFKSEAHFEQWTNYLYSGLLDSPDAVSRYNADDMVDKSMGNIIQGLRLASDDMSSNNEWDWDMLRRINYMLEHSSNCEDEALRTKYDGIAYFFRAYFYFQKVMRFGDVPYYEKVLESTDEEFLNMKRNDRGFVMDKVMEDFDKAIQMIPETKDGFSARVTKWAALAMKSRAALFEGTWRAYHGMPDAEKYLTQAVEAANTFIDESGYVLYNQGEEPYRDLFCSDRAKTEEVVLARLYQFETLNISNSVQFNIRNDAQGFTRRFMNHYLMADGTRFTDIQGHETMFYTDETKNRDPRMAQTVLCPGYIIKDETKPTPNDMTALTGYEPIKFVASIAHSGASKGTMDWPLIRAAEVYLNYAEAKAELAALGKATLDQADIDKSINKIRERAKMPALNVAAANADVDLFLASCYPKVKDGENKGVILEIRRERTIELVNEGFRQWDMLRWKEGEQMVNKDKPYYGIYFPAEGIYDMDGDGKNDLEIYSTTQQSRPADGLTVKKIGSDFVLSEGDHGYVVAWSTQTWEWNDREYLWPIPADQRVLTGGALTQNPGWTDSTNFN
;
A
#
# COMPACT_ATOMS: atom_id res chain seq x y z
N MET A 1 32.91 55.75 55.20
CA MET A 1 32.00 55.62 54.03
C MET A 1 32.57 54.75 52.86
N LYS A 2 33.85 54.85 52.51
CA LYS A 2 34.42 54.03 51.38
C LYS A 2 34.43 52.51 51.60
N ASN A 3 34.52 52.05 52.87
CA ASN A 3 34.54 50.59 53.16
C ASN A 3 33.16 49.94 53.20
N ILE A 4 32.10 50.71 53.47
CA ILE A 4 30.70 50.23 53.45
C ILE A 4 30.24 50.04 52.01
N PHE A 5 30.66 50.90 51.07
CA PHE A 5 30.36 50.75 49.65
C PHE A 5 31.05 49.54 49.00
N ARG A 6 32.24 49.16 49.48
CA ARG A 6 32.96 47.97 49.00
C ARG A 6 32.33 46.66 49.52
N LEU A 7 31.79 46.66 50.74
CA LEU A 7 31.07 45.51 51.26
C LEU A 7 29.70 45.35 50.63
N LEU A 8 28.99 46.42 50.30
CA LEU A 8 27.71 46.37 49.57
C LEU A 8 27.92 45.97 48.12
N ALA A 9 28.99 46.38 47.44
CA ALA A 9 29.31 45.95 46.09
C ALA A 9 29.74 44.45 46.04
N ALA A 10 30.45 43.94 47.04
CA ALA A 10 30.81 42.53 47.15
C ALA A 10 29.59 41.65 47.46
N ALA A 11 28.63 42.14 48.27
CA ALA A 11 27.36 41.44 48.53
C ALA A 11 26.43 41.43 47.32
N ALA A 12 26.40 42.48 46.49
CA ALA A 12 25.63 42.53 45.25
C ALA A 12 26.19 41.59 44.17
N ILE A 13 27.53 41.37 44.11
CA ILE A 13 28.15 40.43 43.18
C ILE A 13 27.98 38.98 43.64
N ALA A 14 27.85 38.71 44.97
CA ALA A 14 27.63 37.37 45.49
C ALA A 14 26.16 36.89 45.28
N VAL A 15 25.20 37.79 45.08
CA VAL A 15 23.78 37.44 44.81
C VAL A 15 23.51 37.16 43.33
N THR A 16 24.44 37.59 42.43
CA THR A 16 24.31 37.31 40.98
C THR A 16 24.98 36.00 40.53
N ALA A 17 25.55 35.21 41.45
CA ALA A 17 26.16 33.91 41.17
C ALA A 17 25.29 32.72 41.59
N VAL A 18 24.01 32.94 41.93
CA VAL A 18 23.03 31.86 41.86
C VAL A 18 22.66 31.73 40.38
N SER A 19 23.34 30.85 39.69
CA SER A 19 22.93 30.35 38.39
C SER A 19 21.47 29.94 38.51
N CYS A 20 20.57 30.73 37.96
CA CYS A 20 19.27 30.23 37.63
C CYS A 20 19.51 29.07 36.67
N ASP A 21 19.16 27.91 37.11
CA ASP A 21 18.97 26.75 36.23
C ASP A 21 17.86 27.14 35.24
N LEU A 22 18.28 27.55 34.03
CA LEU A 22 17.37 28.03 32.98
C LEU A 22 16.75 26.88 32.22
N THR A 23 16.61 25.72 32.84
CA THR A 23 15.70 24.68 32.38
C THR A 23 14.26 25.02 32.81
N LEU A 24 13.77 26.19 32.39
CA LEU A 24 12.35 26.51 32.46
C LEU A 24 11.64 25.74 31.33
N TYR A 25 11.23 24.54 31.65
CA TYR A 25 10.18 23.90 30.87
C TYR A 25 8.90 24.74 31.03
N PRO A 26 8.10 24.92 29.96
CA PRO A 26 6.78 25.54 30.11
C PRO A 26 6.03 24.84 31.26
N GLU A 27 5.41 25.60 32.17
CA GLU A 27 4.66 25.05 33.31
C GLU A 27 3.54 24.08 32.88
N ASP A 28 3.15 24.11 31.59
CA ASP A 28 2.13 23.26 30.96
C ASP A 28 2.68 21.97 30.32
N ALA A 29 4.01 21.74 30.33
CA ALA A 29 4.65 20.55 29.78
C ALA A 29 5.32 19.74 30.89
N GLU A 30 4.98 18.45 30.98
CA GLU A 30 5.71 17.54 31.86
C GLU A 30 7.19 17.47 31.42
N SER A 31 8.11 17.61 32.40
CA SER A 31 9.54 17.49 32.10
C SER A 31 9.88 16.06 31.65
N PRO A 32 10.93 15.87 30.82
CA PRO A 32 11.35 14.54 30.39
C PRO A 32 11.57 13.55 31.53
N GLU A 33 12.03 14.01 32.69
CA GLU A 33 12.33 13.17 33.86
C GLU A 33 11.07 12.61 34.54
N VAL A 34 9.89 13.18 34.29
CA VAL A 34 8.64 12.71 34.87
C VAL A 34 7.72 12.00 33.89
N TYR A 35 7.99 12.11 32.59
CA TYR A 35 7.25 11.41 31.56
C TYR A 35 7.70 9.93 31.44
N PHE A 36 6.93 9.09 30.77
CA PHE A 36 7.15 7.66 30.58
C PHE A 36 7.20 6.82 31.87
N LYS A 37 6.49 7.22 32.92
CA LYS A 37 6.41 6.47 34.20
C LYS A 37 5.20 5.55 34.31
N SER A 38 4.23 5.67 33.43
CA SER A 38 2.98 4.91 33.47
C SER A 38 2.56 4.42 32.07
N GLU A 39 1.69 3.40 32.05
CA GLU A 39 1.11 2.91 30.78
C GLU A 39 0.38 4.03 30.03
N ALA A 40 -0.32 4.90 30.71
CA ALA A 40 -1.00 6.04 30.09
C ALA A 40 -0.05 6.97 29.32
N HIS A 41 1.16 7.24 29.84
CA HIS A 41 2.15 8.05 29.14
C HIS A 41 2.62 7.37 27.83
N PHE A 42 2.93 6.07 27.90
CA PHE A 42 3.32 5.31 26.73
C PHE A 42 2.20 5.22 25.69
N GLU A 43 0.95 4.98 26.12
CA GLU A 43 -0.20 4.94 25.22
C GLU A 43 -0.42 6.28 24.52
N GLN A 44 -0.41 7.38 25.27
CA GLN A 44 -0.58 8.71 24.72
C GLN A 44 0.51 9.03 23.70
N TRP A 45 1.77 8.68 24.00
CA TRP A 45 2.89 8.90 23.09
C TRP A 45 2.80 8.04 21.84
N THR A 46 2.57 6.74 21.99
CA THR A 46 2.49 5.81 20.87
C THR A 46 1.27 6.04 19.99
N ASN A 47 0.13 6.52 20.52
CA ASN A 47 -1.04 6.90 19.72
C ASN A 47 -0.68 7.89 18.60
N TYR A 48 0.28 8.77 18.87
CA TYR A 48 0.79 9.70 17.85
C TYR A 48 1.52 8.97 16.71
N LEU A 49 2.24 7.89 17.03
CA LEU A 49 2.93 7.06 16.01
C LEU A 49 1.93 6.32 15.12
N TYR A 50 0.85 5.78 15.69
CA TYR A 50 -0.22 5.16 14.91
C TYR A 50 -0.87 6.13 13.93
N SER A 51 -1.14 7.36 14.37
CA SER A 51 -1.80 8.35 13.51
C SER A 51 -0.87 8.95 12.46
N GLY A 52 0.42 9.09 12.76
CA GLY A 52 1.38 9.78 11.91
C GLY A 52 2.14 8.88 10.92
N LEU A 53 2.25 7.58 11.22
CA LEU A 53 3.05 6.67 10.40
C LEU A 53 2.21 5.68 9.59
N LEU A 54 1.07 5.21 10.12
CA LEU A 54 0.25 4.25 9.39
C LEU A 54 -0.55 4.92 8.28
N ASP A 55 -0.53 4.29 7.10
CA ASP A 55 -1.15 4.84 5.90
C ASP A 55 -2.65 5.12 6.08
N SER A 56 -3.10 6.21 5.49
CA SER A 56 -4.51 6.55 5.39
C SER A 56 -5.14 5.82 4.20
N PRO A 57 -6.34 5.23 4.34
CA PRO A 57 -7.04 4.62 3.22
C PRO A 57 -7.27 5.59 2.05
N ASP A 58 -7.49 6.86 2.34
CA ASP A 58 -7.71 7.89 1.31
C ASP A 58 -6.45 8.16 0.46
N ALA A 59 -5.26 7.92 1.00
CA ALA A 59 -4.01 8.01 0.26
C ALA A 59 -3.76 6.75 -0.58
N VAL A 60 -3.93 5.58 0.06
CA VAL A 60 -3.63 4.26 -0.54
C VAL A 60 -4.55 3.94 -1.72
N SER A 61 -5.83 4.33 -1.65
CA SER A 61 -6.81 4.09 -2.73
C SER A 61 -6.54 4.88 -4.01
N ARG A 62 -5.54 5.77 -4.02
CA ARG A 62 -5.17 6.62 -5.16
C ARG A 62 -3.85 6.25 -5.83
N TYR A 63 -3.22 5.15 -5.44
CA TYR A 63 -2.01 4.71 -6.11
C TYR A 63 -2.32 4.11 -7.47
N ASN A 64 -2.08 4.90 -8.52
CA ASN A 64 -2.24 4.48 -9.90
C ASN A 64 -1.06 3.60 -10.33
N ALA A 65 -1.37 2.48 -10.94
CA ALA A 65 -0.42 1.58 -11.56
C ALA A 65 -0.99 1.06 -12.90
N ASP A 66 -0.70 -0.17 -13.28
CA ASP A 66 -1.26 -0.79 -14.49
C ASP A 66 -2.65 -1.40 -14.27
N ASP A 67 -3.12 -1.45 -13.03
CA ASP A 67 -4.38 -2.10 -12.62
C ASP A 67 -5.56 -1.14 -12.54
N MET A 68 -5.34 0.13 -12.24
CA MET A 68 -6.41 1.10 -12.01
C MET A 68 -6.06 2.50 -12.54
N VAL A 69 -7.07 3.23 -12.93
CA VAL A 69 -7.02 4.65 -13.33
C VAL A 69 -8.04 5.48 -12.55
N ASP A 70 -7.78 6.78 -12.43
CA ASP A 70 -8.72 7.77 -11.91
C ASP A 70 -8.65 9.07 -12.73
N LYS A 71 -9.34 10.12 -12.30
CA LYS A 71 -9.32 11.45 -12.98
C LYS A 71 -7.93 12.06 -13.07
N SER A 72 -7.01 11.68 -12.20
CA SER A 72 -5.69 12.30 -12.07
C SER A 72 -4.61 11.29 -12.38
N MET A 73 -4.06 11.31 -13.59
CA MET A 73 -2.90 10.50 -13.90
C MET A 73 -1.72 10.89 -13.00
N GLY A 74 -1.18 9.93 -12.26
CA GLY A 74 -0.07 10.18 -11.35
C GLY A 74 1.21 10.63 -12.09
N ASN A 75 1.98 11.54 -11.48
CA ASN A 75 3.21 12.08 -12.07
C ASN A 75 4.26 11.00 -12.40
N ILE A 76 4.28 9.89 -11.65
CA ILE A 76 5.17 8.75 -11.94
C ILE A 76 4.86 8.11 -13.30
N ILE A 77 3.56 7.97 -13.64
CA ILE A 77 3.13 7.40 -14.92
C ILE A 77 3.37 8.38 -16.06
N GLN A 78 3.20 9.67 -15.80
CA GLN A 78 3.45 10.72 -16.79
C GLN A 78 4.93 11.00 -17.03
N GLY A 79 5.84 10.51 -16.18
CA GLY A 79 7.25 10.88 -16.21
C GLY A 79 7.52 12.34 -15.85
N LEU A 80 6.58 13.00 -15.16
CA LEU A 80 6.59 14.45 -14.87
C LEU A 80 7.08 14.79 -13.46
N ARG A 81 7.49 13.83 -12.64
CA ARG A 81 8.05 14.16 -11.32
C ARG A 81 9.31 15.00 -11.47
N LEU A 82 9.46 16.00 -10.61
CA LEU A 82 10.62 16.90 -10.59
C LEU A 82 11.34 16.80 -9.24
N ALA A 83 12.66 16.94 -9.25
CA ALA A 83 13.46 17.00 -8.02
C ALA A 83 13.23 18.29 -7.21
N SER A 84 12.65 19.31 -7.84
CA SER A 84 12.22 20.55 -7.20
C SER A 84 10.83 20.46 -6.57
N ASP A 85 10.10 19.36 -6.82
CA ASP A 85 8.83 19.14 -6.15
C ASP A 85 9.09 19.09 -4.64
N ASP A 86 8.32 19.85 -3.90
CA ASP A 86 8.50 19.97 -2.45
C ASP A 86 8.01 18.68 -1.78
N MET A 87 8.91 17.70 -1.70
CA MET A 87 8.65 16.41 -1.05
C MET A 87 8.59 16.57 0.47
N SER A 88 9.18 17.64 1.02
CA SER A 88 9.12 17.93 2.45
C SER A 88 7.70 18.37 2.87
N SER A 89 7.02 19.13 2.02
CA SER A 89 5.64 19.59 2.29
C SER A 89 4.61 18.46 2.26
N ASN A 90 4.94 17.34 1.58
CA ASN A 90 4.08 16.15 1.50
C ASN A 90 4.43 15.09 2.57
N ASN A 91 5.19 15.44 3.61
CA ASN A 91 5.66 14.55 4.67
C ASN A 91 6.52 13.36 4.20
N GLU A 92 6.92 13.33 2.93
CA GLU A 92 7.69 12.20 2.38
C GLU A 92 9.14 12.19 2.88
N TRP A 93 9.73 13.37 3.15
CA TRP A 93 11.07 13.54 3.74
C TRP A 93 10.99 14.07 5.18
N ASP A 94 9.90 13.88 5.88
CA ASP A 94 9.70 14.27 7.27
C ASP A 94 10.38 13.27 8.22
N TRP A 95 11.05 13.78 9.26
CA TRP A 95 11.81 13.01 10.25
C TRP A 95 11.27 13.18 11.68
N ASP A 96 10.19 13.92 11.88
CA ASP A 96 9.63 14.21 13.20
C ASP A 96 9.20 12.95 13.95
N MET A 97 8.63 11.97 13.22
CA MET A 97 8.22 10.71 13.83
C MET A 97 9.42 9.90 14.33
N LEU A 98 10.54 9.91 13.59
CA LEU A 98 11.77 9.26 14.04
C LEU A 98 12.31 9.90 15.32
N ARG A 99 12.30 11.25 15.39
CA ARG A 99 12.70 11.97 16.61
C ARG A 99 11.84 11.54 17.81
N ARG A 100 10.51 11.44 17.63
CA ARG A 100 9.60 10.98 18.67
C ARG A 100 9.86 9.54 19.12
N ILE A 101 10.15 8.64 18.19
CA ILE A 101 10.47 7.24 18.47
C ILE A 101 11.77 7.16 19.28
N ASN A 102 12.83 7.82 18.81
CA ASN A 102 14.13 7.81 19.50
C ASN A 102 14.02 8.47 20.89
N TYR A 103 13.26 9.57 21.02
CA TYR A 103 13.02 10.21 22.29
C TYR A 103 12.36 9.27 23.31
N MET A 104 11.35 8.50 22.89
CA MET A 104 10.72 7.49 23.75
C MET A 104 11.74 6.43 24.18
N LEU A 105 12.53 5.89 23.24
CA LEU A 105 13.55 4.86 23.54
C LEU A 105 14.63 5.36 24.51
N GLU A 106 15.05 6.64 24.39
CA GLU A 106 16.04 7.25 25.29
C GLU A 106 15.50 7.47 26.72
N HIS A 107 14.18 7.70 26.88
CA HIS A 107 13.57 8.06 28.16
C HIS A 107 12.68 6.96 28.76
N SER A 108 12.49 5.84 28.07
CA SER A 108 11.64 4.72 28.57
C SER A 108 12.17 4.14 29.89
N SER A 109 13.46 4.29 30.20
CA SER A 109 14.08 3.89 31.47
C SER A 109 13.53 4.64 32.70
N ASN A 110 12.76 5.73 32.52
CA ASN A 110 12.04 6.39 33.60
C ASN A 110 10.92 5.51 34.19
N CYS A 111 10.49 4.46 33.47
CA CYS A 111 9.52 3.48 33.93
C CYS A 111 10.22 2.40 34.76
N GLU A 112 9.80 2.23 36.02
CA GLU A 112 10.31 1.18 36.91
C GLU A 112 9.74 -0.20 36.58
N ASP A 113 8.54 -0.25 35.95
CA ASP A 113 7.94 -1.51 35.48
C ASP A 113 8.65 -1.98 34.20
N GLU A 114 9.54 -2.96 34.38
CA GLU A 114 10.35 -3.50 33.27
C GLU A 114 9.50 -4.21 32.21
N ALA A 115 8.42 -4.88 32.58
CA ALA A 115 7.57 -5.58 31.63
C ALA A 115 6.79 -4.57 30.76
N LEU A 116 6.29 -3.51 31.37
CA LEU A 116 5.63 -2.41 30.69
C LEU A 116 6.59 -1.71 29.72
N ARG A 117 7.77 -1.33 30.21
CA ARG A 117 8.82 -0.71 29.40
C ARG A 117 9.17 -1.57 28.21
N THR A 118 9.46 -2.85 28.43
CA THR A 118 9.83 -3.80 27.36
C THR A 118 8.75 -3.87 26.27
N LYS A 119 7.47 -3.98 26.66
CA LYS A 119 6.35 -3.97 25.70
C LYS A 119 6.36 -2.71 24.83
N TYR A 120 6.49 -1.53 25.42
CA TYR A 120 6.40 -0.28 24.69
C TYR A 120 7.67 0.05 23.89
N ASP A 121 8.84 -0.34 24.38
CA ASP A 121 10.09 -0.29 23.60
C ASP A 121 9.99 -1.17 22.34
N GLY A 122 9.39 -2.37 22.47
CA GLY A 122 9.08 -3.22 21.32
C GLY A 122 8.17 -2.54 20.29
N ILE A 123 7.14 -1.80 20.75
CA ILE A 123 6.27 -1.03 19.86
C ILE A 123 7.06 0.13 19.19
N ALA A 124 7.95 0.80 19.93
CA ALA A 124 8.81 1.84 19.36
C ALA A 124 9.76 1.29 18.29
N TYR A 125 10.38 0.11 18.53
CA TYR A 125 11.20 -0.58 17.53
C TYR A 125 10.40 -0.97 16.29
N PHE A 126 9.18 -1.45 16.44
CA PHE A 126 8.29 -1.69 15.29
C PHE A 126 8.10 -0.43 14.45
N PHE A 127 7.79 0.71 15.07
CA PHE A 127 7.56 1.95 14.34
C PHE A 127 8.84 2.53 13.75
N ARG A 128 10.02 2.33 14.37
CA ARG A 128 11.29 2.76 13.79
C ARG A 128 11.63 1.93 12.55
N ALA A 129 11.45 0.62 12.62
CA ALA A 129 11.61 -0.27 11.47
C ALA A 129 10.64 0.11 10.33
N TYR A 130 9.38 0.33 10.64
CA TYR A 130 8.38 0.76 9.67
C TYR A 130 8.74 2.09 9.02
N PHE A 131 9.14 3.08 9.83
CA PHE A 131 9.58 4.39 9.34
C PHE A 131 10.73 4.28 8.33
N TYR A 132 11.80 3.57 8.70
CA TYR A 132 12.95 3.41 7.82
C TYR A 132 12.63 2.56 6.59
N PHE A 133 11.82 1.54 6.72
CA PHE A 133 11.35 0.77 5.57
C PHE A 133 10.63 1.66 4.55
N GLN A 134 9.71 2.53 5.00
CA GLN A 134 9.03 3.48 4.13
C GLN A 134 10.01 4.46 3.45
N LYS A 135 11.02 4.93 4.17
CA LYS A 135 12.06 5.81 3.60
C LYS A 135 12.90 5.08 2.54
N VAL A 136 13.33 3.86 2.83
CA VAL A 136 14.12 3.05 1.88
C VAL A 136 13.34 2.68 0.63
N MET A 137 12.06 2.32 0.76
CA MET A 137 11.19 2.06 -0.39
C MET A 137 11.20 3.24 -1.38
N ARG A 138 11.11 4.47 -0.87
CA ARG A 138 11.02 5.69 -1.67
C ARG A 138 12.38 6.19 -2.15
N PHE A 139 13.33 6.34 -1.25
CA PHE A 139 14.56 7.10 -1.50
C PHE A 139 15.81 6.23 -1.67
N GLY A 140 15.73 4.93 -1.41
CA GLY A 140 16.90 4.05 -1.40
C GLY A 140 17.80 4.33 -0.19
N ASP A 141 18.98 4.92 -0.44
CA ASP A 141 19.89 5.36 0.63
C ASP A 141 19.27 6.53 1.40
N VAL A 142 19.35 6.47 2.74
CA VAL A 142 18.83 7.52 3.61
C VAL A 142 19.72 7.70 4.85
N PRO A 143 19.74 8.86 5.49
CA PRO A 143 20.41 9.02 6.80
C PRO A 143 19.81 8.07 7.84
N TYR A 144 20.63 7.52 8.73
CA TYR A 144 20.18 6.61 9.77
C TYR A 144 20.60 7.11 11.15
N TYR A 145 19.62 7.31 12.04
CA TYR A 145 19.81 7.80 13.40
C TYR A 145 19.08 6.93 14.41
N GLU A 146 19.79 6.55 15.48
CA GLU A 146 19.27 5.79 16.62
C GLU A 146 19.05 6.65 17.87
N LYS A 147 19.34 7.94 17.79
CA LYS A 147 19.27 8.92 18.90
C LYS A 147 18.50 10.17 18.49
N VAL A 148 18.10 10.93 19.49
CA VAL A 148 17.60 12.29 19.27
C VAL A 148 18.76 13.20 18.87
N LEU A 149 18.60 13.94 17.78
CA LEU A 149 19.57 14.94 17.33
C LEU A 149 19.10 16.33 17.70
N GLU A 150 20.03 17.15 18.19
CA GLU A 150 19.80 18.56 18.43
C GLU A 150 20.25 19.40 17.23
N SER A 151 19.70 20.60 17.07
CA SER A 151 20.02 21.49 15.95
C SER A 151 21.49 21.95 15.91
N THR A 152 22.23 21.72 17.00
CA THR A 152 23.67 22.04 17.14
C THR A 152 24.57 20.83 16.92
N ASP A 153 24.02 19.63 16.69
CA ASP A 153 24.81 18.44 16.46
C ASP A 153 25.50 18.51 15.10
N GLU A 154 26.81 18.34 15.04
CA GLU A 154 27.57 18.31 13.80
C GLU A 154 27.11 17.22 12.85
N GLU A 155 26.66 16.07 13.39
CA GLU A 155 26.11 14.95 12.65
C GLU A 155 24.84 15.36 11.88
N PHE A 156 23.98 16.18 12.50
CA PHE A 156 22.79 16.71 11.84
C PHE A 156 23.14 17.69 10.72
N LEU A 157 24.09 18.59 10.97
CA LEU A 157 24.53 19.60 10.00
C LEU A 157 25.29 19.00 8.81
N ASN A 158 25.92 17.83 8.99
CA ASN A 158 26.65 17.09 7.96
C ASN A 158 25.95 15.78 7.55
N MET A 159 24.65 15.78 7.59
CA MET A 159 23.81 14.63 7.26
C MET A 159 24.21 14.00 5.92
N LYS A 160 24.52 12.71 5.94
CA LYS A 160 24.81 11.89 4.75
C LYS A 160 23.83 10.73 4.70
N ARG A 161 23.63 10.22 3.51
CA ARG A 161 22.84 9.01 3.32
C ARG A 161 23.69 7.77 3.62
N ASN A 162 23.15 6.86 4.41
CA ASN A 162 23.70 5.53 4.61
C ASN A 162 23.24 4.61 3.46
N ASP A 163 24.07 3.62 3.13
CA ASP A 163 23.72 2.60 2.14
C ASP A 163 22.41 1.90 2.49
N ARG A 164 21.58 1.66 1.46
CA ARG A 164 20.29 0.97 1.56
C ARG A 164 20.39 -0.34 2.33
N GLY A 165 21.44 -1.15 2.06
CA GLY A 165 21.63 -2.43 2.72
C GLY A 165 21.87 -2.29 4.22
N PHE A 166 22.70 -1.33 4.62
CA PHE A 166 22.91 -1.02 6.03
C PHE A 166 21.61 -0.62 6.73
N VAL A 167 20.82 0.26 6.10
CA VAL A 167 19.55 0.70 6.70
C VAL A 167 18.55 -0.44 6.80
N MET A 168 18.45 -1.29 5.76
CA MET A 168 17.55 -2.45 5.79
C MET A 168 17.99 -3.51 6.81
N ASP A 169 19.29 -3.67 7.06
CA ASP A 169 19.76 -4.53 8.15
C ASP A 169 19.28 -4.02 9.51
N LYS A 170 19.33 -2.72 9.72
CA LYS A 170 18.79 -2.08 10.93
C LYS A 170 17.27 -2.21 11.04
N VAL A 171 16.55 -2.13 9.92
CA VAL A 171 15.11 -2.41 9.87
C VAL A 171 14.81 -3.83 10.32
N MET A 172 15.57 -4.82 9.85
CA MET A 172 15.39 -6.22 10.27
C MET A 172 15.71 -6.41 11.75
N GLU A 173 16.80 -5.83 12.26
CA GLU A 173 17.17 -5.85 13.68
C GLU A 173 16.07 -5.27 14.57
N ASP A 174 15.47 -4.15 14.17
CA ASP A 174 14.41 -3.50 14.95
C ASP A 174 13.09 -4.31 14.92
N PHE A 175 12.74 -4.95 13.78
CA PHE A 175 11.63 -5.91 13.78
C PHE A 175 11.90 -7.11 14.68
N ASP A 176 13.14 -7.63 14.73
CA ASP A 176 13.50 -8.73 15.62
C ASP A 176 13.36 -8.35 17.09
N LYS A 177 13.79 -7.12 17.47
CA LYS A 177 13.56 -6.60 18.82
C LYS A 177 12.05 -6.49 19.12
N ALA A 178 11.26 -5.94 18.19
CA ALA A 178 9.81 -5.84 18.35
C ALA A 178 9.16 -7.22 18.57
N ILE A 179 9.54 -8.22 17.76
CA ILE A 179 9.03 -9.61 17.86
C ILE A 179 9.37 -10.23 19.21
N GLN A 180 10.57 -9.94 19.75
CA GLN A 180 11.02 -10.49 21.05
C GLN A 180 10.39 -9.78 22.24
N MET A 181 10.15 -8.47 22.15
CA MET A 181 9.76 -7.63 23.27
C MET A 181 8.25 -7.49 23.43
N ILE A 182 7.47 -7.56 22.33
CA ILE A 182 6.02 -7.45 22.38
C ILE A 182 5.43 -8.79 22.82
N PRO A 183 4.52 -8.80 23.84
CA PRO A 183 3.88 -10.03 24.29
C PRO A 183 3.14 -10.79 23.18
N GLU A 184 3.13 -12.13 23.31
CA GLU A 184 2.48 -13.05 22.37
C GLU A 184 0.95 -13.07 22.55
N THR A 185 0.30 -11.95 22.32
CA THR A 185 -1.15 -11.79 22.42
C THR A 185 -1.72 -11.21 21.14
N LYS A 186 -2.97 -11.57 20.81
CA LYS A 186 -3.71 -10.91 19.75
C LYS A 186 -4.44 -9.68 20.33
N ASP A 187 -4.57 -8.64 19.54
CA ASP A 187 -5.48 -7.56 19.84
C ASP A 187 -6.89 -7.90 19.32
N GLY A 188 -7.86 -7.93 20.21
CA GLY A 188 -9.26 -8.27 19.89
C GLY A 188 -9.97 -7.29 18.97
N PHE A 189 -9.36 -6.13 18.67
CA PHE A 189 -9.89 -5.11 17.76
C PHE A 189 -9.00 -4.89 16.54
N SER A 190 -7.86 -5.57 16.45
CA SER A 190 -6.83 -5.34 15.41
C SER A 190 -6.34 -3.88 15.34
N ALA A 191 -6.38 -3.14 16.44
CA ALA A 191 -6.09 -1.71 16.51
C ALA A 191 -4.65 -1.42 16.96
N ARG A 192 -3.97 -2.40 17.53
CA ARG A 192 -2.67 -2.24 18.18
C ARG A 192 -1.62 -3.15 17.57
N VAL A 193 -0.38 -2.66 17.54
CA VAL A 193 0.77 -3.46 17.14
C VAL A 193 0.97 -4.61 18.12
N THR A 194 1.07 -5.81 17.58
CA THR A 194 1.32 -7.06 18.29
C THR A 194 2.59 -7.72 17.74
N LYS A 195 3.11 -8.74 18.42
CA LYS A 195 4.18 -9.60 17.90
C LYS A 195 3.85 -10.10 16.48
N TRP A 196 2.58 -10.44 16.23
CA TRP A 196 2.11 -10.94 14.95
C TRP A 196 2.11 -9.87 13.85
N ALA A 197 1.78 -8.63 14.21
CA ALA A 197 1.92 -7.50 13.30
C ALA A 197 3.40 -7.24 12.94
N ALA A 198 4.30 -7.39 13.90
CA ALA A 198 5.74 -7.24 13.65
C ALA A 198 6.29 -8.35 12.74
N LEU A 199 5.89 -9.61 12.93
CA LEU A 199 6.25 -10.72 12.03
C LEU A 199 5.73 -10.51 10.61
N ALA A 200 4.45 -10.13 10.48
CA ALA A 200 3.85 -9.88 9.18
C ALA A 200 4.55 -8.72 8.45
N MET A 201 4.84 -7.62 9.17
CA MET A 201 5.55 -6.47 8.58
C MET A 201 7.01 -6.80 8.26
N LYS A 202 7.71 -7.60 9.09
CA LYS A 202 9.04 -8.11 8.76
C LYS A 202 9.01 -8.93 7.47
N SER A 203 8.00 -9.81 7.29
CA SER A 203 7.86 -10.59 6.04
C SER A 203 7.68 -9.69 4.83
N ARG A 204 6.86 -8.62 4.93
CA ARG A 204 6.64 -7.62 3.88
C ARG A 204 7.93 -6.88 3.53
N ALA A 205 8.62 -6.34 4.54
CA ALA A 205 9.82 -5.55 4.33
C ALA A 205 10.98 -6.39 3.76
N ALA A 206 11.15 -7.60 4.28
CA ALA A 206 12.17 -8.53 3.80
C ALA A 206 11.87 -9.03 2.38
N LEU A 207 10.61 -9.35 2.04
CA LEU A 207 10.21 -9.70 0.67
C LEU A 207 10.48 -8.53 -0.29
N PHE A 208 10.09 -7.32 0.10
CA PHE A 208 10.32 -6.12 -0.72
C PHE A 208 11.80 -5.96 -1.04
N GLU A 209 12.66 -5.97 -0.03
CA GLU A 209 14.10 -5.78 -0.20
C GLU A 209 14.73 -6.93 -0.97
N GLY A 210 14.36 -8.18 -0.67
CA GLY A 210 14.90 -9.36 -1.34
C GLY A 210 14.58 -9.37 -2.84
N THR A 211 13.32 -9.08 -3.21
CA THR A 211 12.91 -8.98 -4.63
C THR A 211 13.50 -7.75 -5.29
N TRP A 212 13.52 -6.60 -4.63
CA TRP A 212 14.22 -5.42 -5.15
C TRP A 212 15.65 -5.78 -5.56
N ARG A 213 16.43 -6.42 -4.67
CA ARG A 213 17.80 -6.81 -4.96
C ARG A 213 17.91 -7.80 -6.11
N ALA A 214 17.04 -8.81 -6.14
CA ALA A 214 17.04 -9.82 -7.19
C ALA A 214 16.80 -9.23 -8.59
N TYR A 215 15.84 -8.31 -8.71
CA TYR A 215 15.45 -7.74 -10.00
C TYR A 215 16.27 -6.50 -10.39
N HIS A 216 16.79 -5.74 -9.44
CA HIS A 216 17.65 -4.59 -9.71
C HIS A 216 19.14 -4.94 -9.77
N GLY A 217 19.50 -6.23 -9.64
CA GLY A 217 20.88 -6.70 -9.79
C GLY A 217 21.79 -6.34 -8.63
N MET A 218 21.24 -6.22 -7.42
CA MET A 218 21.99 -5.96 -6.19
C MET A 218 22.37 -7.28 -5.49
N PRO A 219 23.45 -7.32 -4.70
CA PRO A 219 23.84 -8.50 -3.92
C PRO A 219 22.86 -8.78 -2.78
N ASP A 220 23.00 -9.96 -2.15
CA ASP A 220 22.34 -10.33 -0.89
C ASP A 220 20.81 -10.48 -0.95
N ALA A 221 20.22 -10.69 -2.14
CA ALA A 221 18.78 -10.98 -2.29
C ALA A 221 18.37 -12.21 -1.45
N GLU A 222 19.18 -13.29 -1.45
CA GLU A 222 18.95 -14.49 -0.67
C GLU A 222 18.74 -14.21 0.83
N LYS A 223 19.56 -13.33 1.41
CA LYS A 223 19.50 -12.95 2.83
C LYS A 223 18.10 -12.47 3.25
N TYR A 224 17.55 -11.54 2.48
CA TYR A 224 16.25 -10.94 2.80
C TYR A 224 15.09 -11.87 2.44
N LEU A 225 15.16 -12.59 1.31
CA LEU A 225 14.14 -13.57 0.94
C LEU A 225 14.05 -14.70 1.98
N THR A 226 15.18 -15.15 2.53
CA THR A 226 15.19 -16.13 3.63
C THR A 226 14.48 -15.58 4.87
N GLN A 227 14.77 -14.35 5.28
CA GLN A 227 14.09 -13.73 6.41
C GLN A 227 12.59 -13.53 6.16
N ALA A 228 12.19 -13.25 4.90
CA ALA A 228 10.77 -13.18 4.53
C ALA A 228 10.07 -14.52 4.71
N VAL A 229 10.69 -15.61 4.25
CA VAL A 229 10.16 -16.97 4.44
C VAL A 229 10.05 -17.33 5.92
N GLU A 230 11.09 -17.09 6.71
CA GLU A 230 11.13 -17.41 8.13
C GLU A 230 10.05 -16.65 8.91
N ALA A 231 9.95 -15.34 8.71
CA ALA A 231 8.95 -14.51 9.39
C ALA A 231 7.52 -14.91 8.99
N ALA A 232 7.27 -15.11 7.70
CA ALA A 232 5.96 -15.53 7.21
C ALA A 232 5.60 -16.95 7.68
N ASN A 233 6.56 -17.87 7.67
CA ASN A 233 6.36 -19.24 8.15
C ASN A 233 5.99 -19.29 9.63
N THR A 234 6.74 -18.57 10.49
CA THR A 234 6.43 -18.44 11.92
C THR A 234 5.04 -17.85 12.14
N PHE A 235 4.68 -16.81 11.38
CA PHE A 235 3.34 -16.24 11.45
C PHE A 235 2.26 -17.27 11.08
N ILE A 236 2.41 -17.98 9.96
CA ILE A 236 1.42 -18.95 9.48
C ILE A 236 1.24 -20.10 10.47
N ASP A 237 2.33 -20.61 11.04
CA ASP A 237 2.30 -21.79 11.90
C ASP A 237 1.89 -21.47 13.35
N GLU A 238 2.19 -20.30 13.88
CA GLU A 238 2.09 -20.02 15.31
C GLU A 238 1.05 -18.95 15.67
N SER A 239 0.71 -18.00 14.75
CA SER A 239 -0.12 -16.86 15.12
C SER A 239 -1.59 -17.22 15.37
N GLY A 240 -2.07 -18.29 14.76
CA GLY A 240 -3.49 -18.67 14.77
C GLY A 240 -4.40 -17.69 14.02
N TYR A 241 -3.85 -16.77 13.19
CA TYR A 241 -4.64 -16.04 12.21
C TYR A 241 -4.93 -16.95 11.02
N VAL A 242 -6.16 -16.85 10.51
CA VAL A 242 -6.65 -17.64 9.37
C VAL A 242 -7.33 -16.73 8.37
N LEU A 243 -7.55 -17.21 7.16
CA LEU A 243 -8.33 -16.46 6.17
C LEU A 243 -9.81 -16.44 6.59
N TYR A 244 -10.41 -15.25 6.60
CA TYR A 244 -11.83 -15.09 6.89
C TYR A 244 -12.66 -15.77 5.79
N ASN A 245 -13.51 -16.71 6.18
CA ASN A 245 -14.30 -17.52 5.26
C ASN A 245 -15.70 -17.80 5.81
N GLN A 246 -16.41 -16.73 6.22
CA GLN A 246 -17.79 -16.83 6.72
C GLN A 246 -18.74 -16.08 5.79
N GLY A 247 -19.98 -16.55 5.70
CA GLY A 247 -21.00 -15.97 4.83
C GLY A 247 -20.88 -16.41 3.37
N GLU A 248 -21.63 -15.76 2.50
CA GLU A 248 -21.69 -16.09 1.07
C GLU A 248 -20.59 -15.38 0.27
N GLU A 249 -20.22 -14.16 0.68
CA GLU A 249 -19.22 -13.30 0.05
C GLU A 249 -18.11 -12.91 1.05
N PRO A 250 -17.31 -13.86 1.56
CA PRO A 250 -16.36 -13.60 2.64
C PRO A 250 -15.29 -12.59 2.25
N TYR A 251 -14.89 -12.54 0.98
CA TYR A 251 -13.92 -11.56 0.51
C TYR A 251 -14.47 -10.12 0.55
N ARG A 252 -15.73 -9.92 0.13
CA ARG A 252 -16.41 -8.62 0.21
C ARG A 252 -16.59 -8.17 1.67
N ASP A 253 -17.01 -9.10 2.55
CA ASP A 253 -17.25 -8.81 3.96
C ASP A 253 -16.01 -8.32 4.71
N LEU A 254 -14.81 -8.71 4.29
CA LEU A 254 -13.56 -8.21 4.84
C LEU A 254 -13.43 -6.68 4.72
N PHE A 255 -13.94 -6.10 3.63
CA PHE A 255 -13.72 -4.71 3.25
C PHE A 255 -14.96 -3.83 3.39
N CYS A 256 -16.13 -4.43 3.57
CA CYS A 256 -17.41 -3.73 3.66
C CYS A 256 -18.03 -3.80 5.07
N SER A 257 -17.28 -4.21 6.07
CA SER A 257 -17.74 -4.31 7.46
C SER A 257 -17.25 -3.12 8.29
N ASP A 258 -18.11 -2.61 9.17
CA ASP A 258 -17.76 -1.54 10.12
C ASP A 258 -16.72 -1.97 11.17
N ARG A 259 -16.45 -3.27 11.25
CA ARG A 259 -15.44 -3.82 12.16
C ARG A 259 -14.55 -4.81 11.41
N ALA A 260 -13.25 -4.67 11.64
CA ALA A 260 -12.26 -5.57 11.10
C ALA A 260 -12.57 -7.04 11.46
N LYS A 261 -12.41 -7.94 10.50
CA LYS A 261 -12.52 -9.40 10.72
C LYS A 261 -11.24 -9.89 11.38
N THR A 262 -11.23 -9.92 12.72
CA THR A 262 -10.04 -10.16 13.54
C THR A 262 -9.46 -11.57 13.42
N GLU A 263 -10.17 -12.49 12.76
CA GLU A 263 -9.66 -13.79 12.37
C GLU A 263 -8.55 -13.68 11.30
N GLU A 264 -8.66 -12.70 10.39
CA GLU A 264 -7.70 -12.47 9.30
C GLU A 264 -6.95 -11.16 9.45
N VAL A 265 -7.61 -10.09 9.91
CA VAL A 265 -7.02 -8.75 10.01
C VAL A 265 -6.16 -8.65 11.25
N VAL A 266 -4.86 -8.42 11.06
CA VAL A 266 -3.84 -8.37 12.12
C VAL A 266 -3.70 -6.95 12.67
N LEU A 267 -3.73 -5.95 11.79
CA LEU A 267 -3.70 -4.53 12.14
C LEU A 267 -4.61 -3.76 11.19
N ALA A 268 -5.45 -2.90 11.74
CA ALA A 268 -6.38 -2.05 11.02
C ALA A 268 -6.35 -0.61 11.53
N ARG A 269 -6.75 0.31 10.67
CA ARG A 269 -7.15 1.66 11.08
C ARG A 269 -8.65 1.67 11.33
N LEU A 270 -9.03 1.98 12.58
CA LEU A 270 -10.44 1.92 12.99
C LEU A 270 -11.16 3.23 12.71
N TYR A 271 -12.43 3.13 12.33
CA TYR A 271 -13.31 4.25 12.06
C TYR A 271 -14.62 4.11 12.82
N GLN A 272 -15.06 5.20 13.45
CA GLN A 272 -16.33 5.25 14.18
C GLN A 272 -16.87 6.68 14.20
N PHE A 273 -17.88 6.94 13.38
CA PHE A 273 -18.41 8.29 13.23
C PHE A 273 -19.27 8.72 14.43
N GLU A 274 -20.18 7.87 14.89
CA GLU A 274 -21.21 8.25 15.87
C GLU A 274 -20.65 8.71 17.23
N THR A 275 -19.61 8.06 17.72
CA THR A 275 -19.05 8.35 19.06
C THR A 275 -17.74 9.13 19.00
N LEU A 276 -16.92 8.92 18.00
CA LEU A 276 -15.57 9.51 17.89
C LEU A 276 -15.46 10.53 16.76
N ASN A 277 -16.47 10.65 15.90
CA ASN A 277 -16.45 11.50 14.70
C ASN A 277 -15.21 11.23 13.81
N ILE A 278 -14.81 9.96 13.72
CA ILE A 278 -13.69 9.50 12.88
C ILE A 278 -14.28 8.70 11.71
N SER A 279 -14.04 9.16 10.50
CA SER A 279 -14.56 8.58 9.26
C SER A 279 -13.53 8.65 8.14
N ASN A 280 -13.78 7.90 7.06
CA ASN A 280 -13.02 7.96 5.83
C ASN A 280 -13.91 8.33 4.63
N SER A 281 -13.30 8.57 3.49
CA SER A 281 -13.98 8.92 2.25
C SER A 281 -13.73 7.90 1.13
N VAL A 282 -13.29 6.68 1.44
CA VAL A 282 -12.88 5.69 0.43
C VAL A 282 -14.00 5.40 -0.56
N GLN A 283 -15.19 5.03 -0.07
CA GLN A 283 -16.34 4.75 -0.93
C GLN A 283 -16.76 5.98 -1.76
N PHE A 284 -16.73 7.18 -1.17
CA PHE A 284 -17.01 8.41 -1.89
C PHE A 284 -15.98 8.66 -3.00
N ASN A 285 -14.69 8.46 -2.71
CA ASN A 285 -13.60 8.72 -3.66
C ASN A 285 -13.67 7.81 -4.88
N ILE A 286 -14.07 6.55 -4.75
CA ILE A 286 -14.23 5.62 -5.88
C ILE A 286 -15.05 6.27 -7.00
N ARG A 287 -16.23 6.78 -6.69
CA ARG A 287 -17.10 7.42 -7.70
C ARG A 287 -16.72 8.87 -7.98
N ASN A 288 -16.34 9.64 -6.96
CA ASN A 288 -15.96 11.04 -7.15
C ASN A 288 -14.73 11.20 -8.03
N ASP A 289 -13.74 10.31 -7.89
CA ASP A 289 -12.52 10.31 -8.69
C ASP A 289 -12.65 9.46 -9.96
N ALA A 290 -13.84 8.92 -10.23
CA ALA A 290 -14.16 8.07 -11.39
C ALA A 290 -13.18 6.90 -11.55
N GLN A 291 -12.78 6.29 -10.42
CA GLN A 291 -11.85 5.18 -10.41
C GLN A 291 -12.36 4.02 -11.25
N GLY A 292 -11.47 3.42 -12.03
CA GLY A 292 -11.82 2.29 -12.88
C GLY A 292 -10.64 1.34 -13.04
N PHE A 293 -10.91 0.03 -12.95
CA PHE A 293 -9.91 -0.98 -13.25
C PHE A 293 -9.59 -1.01 -14.74
N THR A 294 -8.39 -1.42 -15.07
CA THR A 294 -8.00 -1.60 -16.47
C THR A 294 -8.42 -2.98 -16.98
N ARG A 295 -8.65 -3.11 -18.30
CA ARG A 295 -8.86 -4.42 -18.92
C ARG A 295 -7.70 -5.38 -18.66
N ARG A 296 -6.48 -4.87 -18.59
CA ARG A 296 -5.30 -5.65 -18.23
C ARG A 296 -5.46 -6.29 -16.84
N PHE A 297 -5.96 -5.55 -15.86
CA PHE A 297 -6.27 -6.10 -14.55
C PHE A 297 -7.39 -7.15 -14.63
N MET A 298 -8.49 -6.86 -15.35
CA MET A 298 -9.60 -7.79 -15.53
C MET A 298 -9.17 -9.13 -16.13
N ASN A 299 -8.15 -9.12 -16.99
CA ASN A 299 -7.59 -10.33 -17.59
C ASN A 299 -6.76 -11.21 -16.63
N HIS A 300 -6.42 -10.72 -15.42
CA HIS A 300 -5.79 -11.56 -14.39
C HIS A 300 -6.78 -12.55 -13.77
N TYR A 301 -8.08 -12.24 -13.74
CA TYR A 301 -9.07 -13.17 -13.22
C TYR A 301 -9.22 -14.38 -14.16
N LEU A 302 -9.14 -15.58 -13.59
CA LEU A 302 -9.39 -16.84 -14.29
C LEU A 302 -10.90 -17.05 -14.51
N MET A 303 -11.25 -18.04 -15.30
CA MET A 303 -12.59 -18.63 -15.26
C MET A 303 -12.79 -19.39 -13.94
N ALA A 304 -14.04 -19.60 -13.53
CA ALA A 304 -14.36 -20.29 -12.27
C ALA A 304 -13.83 -21.74 -12.19
N ASP A 305 -13.61 -22.37 -13.35
CA ASP A 305 -13.02 -23.71 -13.45
C ASP A 305 -11.48 -23.69 -13.45
N GLY A 306 -10.87 -22.52 -13.30
CA GLY A 306 -9.42 -22.32 -13.27
C GLY A 306 -8.74 -22.16 -14.63
N THR A 307 -9.50 -22.22 -15.74
CA THR A 307 -8.94 -21.96 -17.08
C THR A 307 -8.68 -20.46 -17.29
N ARG A 308 -7.80 -20.13 -18.25
CA ARG A 308 -7.45 -18.75 -18.53
C ARG A 308 -8.49 -18.09 -19.41
N PHE A 309 -9.00 -16.94 -18.98
CA PHE A 309 -9.92 -16.16 -19.81
C PHE A 309 -9.27 -15.71 -21.12
N THR A 310 -7.99 -15.39 -21.08
CA THR A 310 -7.21 -14.93 -22.24
C THR A 310 -6.96 -16.02 -23.30
N ASP A 311 -7.23 -17.28 -22.97
CA ASP A 311 -7.15 -18.39 -23.94
C ASP A 311 -8.48 -18.62 -24.68
N ILE A 312 -9.55 -17.93 -24.30
CA ILE A 312 -10.85 -18.02 -24.96
C ILE A 312 -10.79 -17.24 -26.28
N GLN A 313 -11.13 -17.91 -27.37
CA GLN A 313 -11.18 -17.25 -28.68
C GLN A 313 -12.22 -16.11 -28.67
N GLY A 314 -11.79 -14.91 -29.06
CA GLY A 314 -12.65 -13.72 -29.12
C GLY A 314 -12.80 -12.99 -27.77
N HIS A 315 -12.05 -13.38 -26.74
CA HIS A 315 -12.10 -12.69 -25.45
C HIS A 315 -11.78 -11.19 -25.58
N GLU A 316 -10.98 -10.78 -26.56
CA GLU A 316 -10.60 -9.37 -26.76
C GLU A 316 -11.82 -8.49 -27.09
N THR A 317 -12.79 -9.03 -27.82
CA THR A 317 -13.98 -8.29 -28.27
C THR A 317 -15.25 -8.69 -27.54
N MET A 318 -15.12 -9.41 -26.43
CA MET A 318 -16.25 -9.83 -25.61
C MET A 318 -16.83 -8.62 -24.86
N PHE A 319 -18.15 -8.47 -24.96
CA PHE A 319 -18.85 -7.39 -24.26
C PHE A 319 -18.91 -7.64 -22.75
N TYR A 320 -18.97 -6.58 -21.99
CA TYR A 320 -18.95 -6.56 -20.52
C TYR A 320 -19.84 -7.62 -19.85
N THR A 321 -21.09 -7.75 -20.26
CA THR A 321 -22.03 -8.71 -19.65
C THR A 321 -21.65 -10.16 -19.90
N ASP A 322 -20.89 -10.45 -20.95
CA ASP A 322 -20.42 -11.81 -21.27
C ASP A 322 -19.04 -12.08 -20.67
N GLU A 323 -18.13 -11.11 -20.72
CA GLU A 323 -16.76 -11.27 -20.17
C GLU A 323 -16.74 -11.46 -18.66
N THR A 324 -17.77 -11.03 -17.95
CA THR A 324 -17.88 -11.14 -16.48
C THR A 324 -18.51 -12.47 -16.02
N LYS A 325 -19.06 -13.29 -16.94
CA LYS A 325 -19.71 -14.57 -16.61
C LYS A 325 -18.70 -15.65 -16.26
N ASN A 326 -19.01 -16.44 -15.24
CA ASN A 326 -18.24 -17.63 -14.85
C ASN A 326 -16.76 -17.35 -14.59
N ARG A 327 -16.45 -16.21 -14.02
CA ARG A 327 -15.08 -15.82 -13.63
C ARG A 327 -14.80 -16.17 -12.17
N ASP A 328 -13.55 -16.03 -11.76
CA ASP A 328 -13.14 -16.10 -10.35
C ASP A 328 -14.15 -15.33 -9.47
N PRO A 329 -14.74 -15.95 -8.44
CA PRO A 329 -15.78 -15.32 -7.62
C PRO A 329 -15.37 -14.01 -6.96
N ARG A 330 -14.06 -13.77 -6.77
CA ARG A 330 -13.55 -12.48 -6.24
C ARG A 330 -13.79 -11.33 -7.19
N MET A 331 -13.89 -11.58 -8.51
CA MET A 331 -14.15 -10.52 -9.49
C MET A 331 -15.47 -9.81 -9.19
N ALA A 332 -16.57 -10.54 -8.99
CA ALA A 332 -17.87 -9.96 -8.65
C ALA A 332 -17.92 -9.32 -7.25
N GLN A 333 -16.93 -9.59 -6.39
CA GLN A 333 -16.77 -8.97 -5.08
C GLN A 333 -15.80 -7.76 -5.09
N THR A 334 -15.19 -7.48 -6.24
CA THR A 334 -14.20 -6.41 -6.44
C THR A 334 -14.66 -5.37 -7.46
N VAL A 335 -15.32 -5.82 -8.51
CA VAL A 335 -15.74 -5.03 -9.68
C VAL A 335 -17.26 -5.05 -9.76
N LEU A 336 -17.87 -3.92 -10.06
CA LEU A 336 -19.29 -3.84 -10.36
C LEU A 336 -19.57 -4.73 -11.59
N CYS A 337 -20.19 -5.88 -11.36
CA CYS A 337 -20.60 -6.84 -12.41
C CYS A 337 -22.11 -6.89 -12.52
N PRO A 338 -22.68 -7.35 -13.65
CA PRO A 338 -24.12 -7.56 -13.79
C PRO A 338 -24.71 -8.36 -12.61
N GLY A 339 -25.84 -7.89 -12.08
CA GLY A 339 -26.48 -8.47 -10.89
C GLY A 339 -25.93 -7.99 -9.55
N TYR A 340 -24.94 -7.12 -9.52
CA TYR A 340 -24.44 -6.54 -8.26
C TYR A 340 -25.54 -5.72 -7.57
N ILE A 341 -25.74 -6.00 -6.28
CA ILE A 341 -26.66 -5.26 -5.42
C ILE A 341 -25.86 -4.63 -4.28
N ILE A 342 -25.89 -3.31 -4.18
CA ILE A 342 -25.29 -2.62 -3.02
C ILE A 342 -26.05 -3.02 -1.75
N LYS A 343 -25.33 -3.18 -0.64
CA LYS A 343 -25.94 -3.54 0.64
C LYS A 343 -27.05 -2.54 1.01
N ASP A 344 -28.14 -3.07 1.56
CA ASP A 344 -29.37 -2.35 1.92
C ASP A 344 -30.25 -1.92 0.74
N GLU A 345 -29.92 -2.34 -0.49
CA GLU A 345 -30.75 -2.22 -1.67
C GLU A 345 -31.38 -3.55 -2.09
N THR A 346 -32.35 -3.51 -2.98
CA THR A 346 -33.10 -4.71 -3.45
C THR A 346 -33.03 -4.90 -4.96
N LYS A 347 -32.43 -3.97 -5.68
CA LYS A 347 -32.31 -4.00 -7.13
C LYS A 347 -30.84 -3.97 -7.54
N PRO A 348 -30.52 -4.61 -8.66
CA PRO A 348 -29.20 -4.47 -9.23
C PRO A 348 -28.83 -3.01 -9.45
N THR A 349 -27.54 -2.71 -9.32
CA THR A 349 -26.95 -1.39 -9.59
C THR A 349 -26.42 -1.41 -11.01
N PRO A 350 -27.03 -0.66 -11.94
CA PRO A 350 -26.53 -0.63 -13.31
C PRO A 350 -25.18 0.08 -13.40
N ASN A 351 -24.36 -0.38 -14.33
CA ASN A 351 -23.12 0.30 -14.66
C ASN A 351 -23.40 1.54 -15.51
N ASP A 352 -23.30 2.71 -14.91
CA ASP A 352 -23.61 4.00 -15.52
C ASP A 352 -22.42 4.68 -16.22
N MET A 353 -21.32 3.95 -16.38
CA MET A 353 -20.08 4.47 -16.97
C MET A 353 -19.54 5.71 -16.25
N THR A 354 -19.65 5.75 -14.92
CA THR A 354 -19.00 6.77 -14.10
C THR A 354 -17.50 6.52 -14.01
N ALA A 355 -17.07 5.27 -13.88
CA ALA A 355 -15.66 4.89 -13.91
C ALA A 355 -15.04 5.15 -15.30
N LEU A 356 -13.82 5.72 -15.35
CA LEU A 356 -13.15 6.09 -16.61
C LEU A 356 -12.96 4.94 -17.60
N THR A 357 -12.92 3.71 -17.12
CA THR A 357 -12.79 2.50 -17.94
C THR A 357 -14.09 1.72 -18.07
N GLY A 358 -15.11 2.08 -17.31
CA GLY A 358 -16.33 1.31 -17.13
C GLY A 358 -16.24 0.16 -16.12
N TYR A 359 -15.05 -0.27 -15.69
CA TYR A 359 -14.89 -1.29 -14.64
C TYR A 359 -14.82 -0.64 -13.25
N GLU A 360 -15.98 -0.32 -12.67
CA GLU A 360 -16.09 0.38 -11.39
C GLU A 360 -15.68 -0.52 -10.22
N PRO A 361 -14.76 -0.06 -9.32
CA PRO A 361 -14.40 -0.80 -8.10
C PRO A 361 -15.56 -0.83 -7.09
N ILE A 362 -15.78 -2.01 -6.46
CA ILE A 362 -16.76 -2.16 -5.36
C ILE A 362 -16.16 -2.77 -4.09
N LYS A 363 -14.87 -3.06 -4.07
CA LYS A 363 -14.22 -3.77 -2.94
C LYS A 363 -14.46 -3.09 -1.58
N PHE A 364 -14.53 -1.76 -1.53
CA PHE A 364 -14.80 -0.97 -0.33
C PHE A 364 -16.15 -0.26 -0.39
N VAL A 365 -17.09 -0.76 -1.20
CA VAL A 365 -18.44 -0.19 -1.30
C VAL A 365 -19.38 -0.98 -0.40
N ALA A 366 -19.66 -0.44 0.80
CA ALA A 366 -20.47 -1.10 1.82
C ALA A 366 -21.97 -0.87 1.61
N SER A 367 -22.46 0.37 1.74
CA SER A 367 -23.86 0.69 1.58
C SER A 367 -24.04 2.15 1.11
N ILE A 368 -25.27 2.52 0.74
CA ILE A 368 -25.59 3.91 0.33
C ILE A 368 -25.28 4.92 1.45
N ALA A 369 -25.46 4.53 2.70
CA ALA A 369 -25.16 5.41 3.84
C ALA A 369 -23.71 5.90 3.89
N HIS A 370 -22.77 5.12 3.32
CA HIS A 370 -21.34 5.43 3.27
C HIS A 370 -20.91 6.21 2.03
N SER A 371 -21.83 6.54 1.11
CA SER A 371 -21.50 7.15 -0.19
C SER A 371 -21.15 8.64 -0.12
N GLY A 372 -21.39 9.31 1.01
CA GLY A 372 -21.03 10.73 1.18
C GLY A 372 -19.57 10.93 1.60
N ALA A 373 -19.02 12.12 1.31
CA ALA A 373 -17.70 12.50 1.81
C ALA A 373 -17.67 12.41 3.34
N SER A 374 -16.62 11.79 3.88
CA SER A 374 -16.45 11.57 5.32
C SER A 374 -17.61 10.82 5.97
N LYS A 375 -18.20 9.85 5.27
CA LYS A 375 -19.27 8.99 5.79
C LYS A 375 -18.87 7.52 5.91
N GLY A 376 -17.70 7.14 5.42
CA GLY A 376 -17.19 5.77 5.55
C GLY A 376 -16.83 5.45 6.99
N THR A 377 -17.34 4.33 7.52
CA THR A 377 -17.05 3.82 8.86
C THR A 377 -16.43 2.43 8.83
N MET A 378 -16.16 1.88 7.66
CA MET A 378 -15.48 0.61 7.51
C MET A 378 -14.05 0.71 8.04
N ASP A 379 -13.66 -0.23 8.91
CA ASP A 379 -12.29 -0.35 9.35
C ASP A 379 -11.39 -0.73 8.17
N TRP A 380 -10.21 -0.11 8.10
CA TRP A 380 -9.27 -0.30 7.00
C TRP A 380 -8.17 -1.29 7.38
N PRO A 381 -8.11 -2.48 6.74
CA PRO A 381 -7.02 -3.43 6.96
C PRO A 381 -5.69 -2.87 6.49
N LEU A 382 -4.68 -2.83 7.37
CA LEU A 382 -3.30 -2.46 7.07
C LEU A 382 -2.40 -3.68 6.90
N ILE A 383 -2.67 -4.71 7.69
CA ILE A 383 -1.98 -5.99 7.67
C ILE A 383 -3.02 -7.09 7.83
N ARG A 384 -3.04 -8.06 6.94
CA ARG A 384 -3.91 -9.23 7.03
C ARG A 384 -3.20 -10.52 6.66
N ALA A 385 -3.71 -11.65 7.15
CA ALA A 385 -3.06 -12.95 6.98
C ALA A 385 -2.84 -13.33 5.51
N ALA A 386 -3.78 -13.02 4.61
CA ALA A 386 -3.64 -13.36 3.19
C ALA A 386 -2.37 -12.77 2.56
N GLU A 387 -1.97 -11.57 2.95
CA GLU A 387 -0.70 -10.99 2.50
C GLU A 387 0.49 -11.83 2.96
N VAL A 388 0.47 -12.32 4.20
CA VAL A 388 1.58 -13.12 4.74
C VAL A 388 1.69 -14.46 4.02
N TYR A 389 0.56 -15.08 3.66
CA TYR A 389 0.53 -16.28 2.80
C TYR A 389 1.16 -16.00 1.42
N LEU A 390 0.83 -14.85 0.82
CA LEU A 390 1.42 -14.42 -0.46
C LEU A 390 2.91 -14.12 -0.33
N ASN A 391 3.33 -13.46 0.75
CA ASN A 391 4.73 -13.15 1.01
C ASN A 391 5.57 -14.43 1.16
N TYR A 392 5.04 -15.45 1.84
CA TYR A 392 5.68 -16.77 1.96
C TYR A 392 5.88 -17.41 0.59
N ALA A 393 4.81 -17.53 -0.20
CA ALA A 393 4.84 -18.18 -1.51
C ALA A 393 5.82 -17.50 -2.46
N GLU A 394 5.76 -16.16 -2.53
CA GLU A 394 6.62 -15.39 -3.41
C GLU A 394 8.09 -15.50 -2.99
N ALA A 395 8.42 -15.32 -1.71
CA ALA A 395 9.78 -15.43 -1.24
C ALA A 395 10.39 -16.83 -1.47
N LYS A 396 9.60 -17.89 -1.27
CA LYS A 396 10.02 -19.29 -1.58
C LYS A 396 10.28 -19.47 -3.07
N ALA A 397 9.39 -18.95 -3.93
CA ALA A 397 9.53 -19.09 -5.37
C ALA A 397 10.74 -18.29 -5.91
N GLU A 398 10.99 -17.11 -5.39
CA GLU A 398 12.14 -16.28 -5.77
C GLU A 398 13.46 -16.89 -5.27
N LEU A 399 13.51 -17.49 -4.07
CA LEU A 399 14.67 -18.27 -3.60
C LEU A 399 14.94 -19.47 -4.51
N ALA A 400 13.88 -20.17 -4.94
CA ALA A 400 14.02 -21.29 -5.87
C ALA A 400 14.55 -20.83 -7.24
N ALA A 401 14.08 -19.69 -7.75
CA ALA A 401 14.59 -19.09 -8.98
C ALA A 401 16.08 -18.68 -8.88
N LEU A 402 16.54 -18.32 -7.69
CA LEU A 402 17.95 -18.05 -7.41
C LEU A 402 18.78 -19.34 -7.18
N GLY A 403 18.16 -20.54 -7.19
CA GLY A 403 18.82 -21.81 -6.87
C GLY A 403 19.25 -21.95 -5.40
N LYS A 404 18.55 -21.25 -4.49
CA LYS A 404 18.88 -21.18 -3.04
C LYS A 404 17.91 -21.97 -2.16
N ALA A 405 16.78 -22.38 -2.71
CA ALA A 405 15.80 -23.24 -2.07
C ALA A 405 15.08 -24.10 -3.11
N THR A 406 14.24 -25.02 -2.65
CA THR A 406 13.26 -25.71 -3.50
C THR A 406 11.88 -25.12 -3.22
N LEU A 407 11.06 -25.06 -4.26
CA LEU A 407 9.63 -24.79 -4.16
C LEU A 407 8.88 -26.06 -4.56
N ASP A 408 8.03 -26.57 -3.68
CA ASP A 408 7.23 -27.75 -3.97
C ASP A 408 5.72 -27.48 -3.83
N GLN A 409 4.90 -28.51 -4.10
CA GLN A 409 3.45 -28.38 -4.01
C GLN A 409 2.99 -28.08 -2.58
N ALA A 410 3.69 -28.59 -1.55
CA ALA A 410 3.30 -28.35 -0.15
C ALA A 410 3.47 -26.88 0.25
N ASP A 411 4.48 -26.18 -0.28
CA ASP A 411 4.63 -24.72 -0.10
C ASP A 411 3.42 -23.96 -0.65
N ILE A 412 2.93 -24.33 -1.83
CA ILE A 412 1.77 -23.72 -2.47
C ILE A 412 0.46 -24.11 -1.77
N ASP A 413 0.32 -25.36 -1.31
CA ASP A 413 -0.85 -25.81 -0.57
C ASP A 413 -0.97 -25.14 0.81
N LYS A 414 0.17 -24.81 1.43
CA LYS A 414 0.25 -24.06 2.68
C LYS A 414 -0.14 -22.58 2.51
N SER A 415 -0.02 -22.04 1.33
CA SER A 415 -0.10 -20.61 1.05
C SER A 415 -1.17 -20.25 -0.01
N ILE A 416 -0.82 -20.24 -1.27
CA ILE A 416 -1.70 -19.82 -2.39
C ILE A 416 -3.00 -20.63 -2.41
N ASN A 417 -2.92 -21.95 -2.19
CA ASN A 417 -4.11 -22.80 -2.25
C ASN A 417 -5.08 -22.56 -1.09
N LYS A 418 -4.64 -21.99 0.03
CA LYS A 418 -5.55 -21.49 1.08
C LYS A 418 -6.37 -20.29 0.61
N ILE A 419 -5.75 -19.38 -0.13
CA ILE A 419 -6.44 -18.22 -0.71
C ILE A 419 -7.43 -18.67 -1.78
N ARG A 420 -7.03 -19.59 -2.68
CA ARG A 420 -7.90 -20.18 -3.71
C ARG A 420 -9.06 -20.96 -3.10
N GLU A 421 -8.83 -21.72 -2.04
CA GLU A 421 -9.87 -22.45 -1.30
C GLU A 421 -10.96 -21.49 -0.78
N ARG A 422 -10.58 -20.39 -0.11
CA ARG A 422 -11.54 -19.36 0.31
C ARG A 422 -12.31 -18.76 -0.86
N ALA A 423 -11.63 -18.52 -1.98
CA ALA A 423 -12.22 -17.98 -3.20
C ALA A 423 -13.05 -19.01 -3.98
N LYS A 424 -13.11 -20.26 -3.54
CA LYS A 424 -13.75 -21.38 -4.26
C LYS A 424 -13.16 -21.63 -5.65
N MET A 425 -11.85 -21.34 -5.80
CA MET A 425 -11.08 -21.56 -7.02
C MET A 425 -10.34 -22.90 -6.98
N PRO A 426 -10.12 -23.55 -8.12
CA PRO A 426 -9.26 -24.74 -8.21
C PRO A 426 -7.86 -24.46 -7.68
N ALA A 427 -7.28 -25.48 -7.02
CA ALA A 427 -5.93 -25.39 -6.49
C ALA A 427 -4.89 -25.18 -7.60
N LEU A 428 -3.88 -24.34 -7.33
CA LEU A 428 -2.72 -24.16 -8.17
C LEU A 428 -1.82 -25.41 -8.07
N ASN A 429 -1.52 -26.01 -9.22
CA ASN A 429 -0.56 -27.11 -9.33
C ASN A 429 0.77 -26.59 -9.89
N VAL A 430 1.85 -26.76 -9.14
CA VAL A 430 3.19 -26.25 -9.48
C VAL A 430 3.69 -26.85 -10.81
N ALA A 431 3.57 -28.17 -10.97
CA ALA A 431 4.04 -28.83 -12.17
C ALA A 431 3.26 -28.39 -13.42
N ALA A 432 1.94 -28.26 -13.31
CA ALA A 432 1.09 -27.81 -14.43
C ALA A 432 1.39 -26.36 -14.81
N ALA A 433 1.51 -25.45 -13.83
CA ALA A 433 1.85 -24.05 -14.09
C ALA A 433 3.21 -23.89 -14.79
N ASN A 434 4.19 -24.68 -14.40
CA ASN A 434 5.52 -24.62 -15.01
C ASN A 434 5.58 -25.31 -16.38
N ALA A 435 4.74 -26.32 -16.64
CA ALA A 435 4.67 -27.01 -17.93
C ALA A 435 3.94 -26.18 -19.00
N ASP A 436 2.98 -25.35 -18.59
CA ASP A 436 2.16 -24.50 -19.47
C ASP A 436 2.15 -23.06 -18.96
N VAL A 437 3.20 -22.31 -19.30
CA VAL A 437 3.39 -20.92 -18.86
C VAL A 437 2.33 -20.02 -19.50
N ASP A 438 1.62 -19.25 -18.68
CA ASP A 438 0.66 -18.26 -19.13
C ASP A 438 1.34 -17.12 -19.91
N LEU A 439 1.03 -17.01 -21.20
CA LEU A 439 1.65 -16.02 -22.10
C LEU A 439 1.17 -14.59 -21.81
N PHE A 440 -0.08 -14.43 -21.34
CA PHE A 440 -0.57 -13.13 -20.92
C PHE A 440 0.22 -12.64 -19.70
N LEU A 441 0.40 -13.47 -18.68
CA LEU A 441 1.20 -13.10 -17.50
C LEU A 441 2.67 -12.88 -17.86
N ALA A 442 3.25 -13.71 -18.73
CA ALA A 442 4.61 -13.50 -19.19
C ALA A 442 4.79 -12.14 -19.90
N SER A 443 3.75 -11.66 -20.60
CA SER A 443 3.74 -10.31 -21.18
C SER A 443 3.56 -9.19 -20.15
N CYS A 444 2.88 -9.48 -19.04
CA CYS A 444 2.73 -8.54 -17.94
C CYS A 444 3.99 -8.40 -17.07
N TYR A 445 4.78 -9.47 -16.99
CA TYR A 445 5.96 -9.55 -16.10
C TYR A 445 7.20 -10.06 -16.86
N PRO A 446 7.69 -9.32 -17.87
CA PRO A 446 8.81 -9.76 -18.71
C PRO A 446 10.15 -9.89 -17.96
N LYS A 447 10.26 -9.35 -16.74
CA LYS A 447 11.47 -9.49 -15.91
C LYS A 447 11.55 -10.84 -15.21
N VAL A 448 10.47 -11.63 -15.15
CA VAL A 448 10.52 -13.01 -14.65
C VAL A 448 11.37 -13.84 -15.62
N LYS A 449 12.52 -14.30 -15.14
CA LYS A 449 13.49 -15.03 -15.96
C LYS A 449 12.96 -16.40 -16.37
N ASP A 450 13.41 -16.86 -17.54
CA ASP A 450 13.18 -18.24 -17.95
C ASP A 450 13.84 -19.21 -16.98
N GLY A 451 13.15 -20.29 -16.63
CA GLY A 451 13.60 -21.28 -15.67
C GLY A 451 12.47 -22.21 -15.23
N GLU A 452 12.80 -23.19 -14.45
CA GLU A 452 11.87 -24.26 -14.00
C GLU A 452 10.67 -23.74 -13.20
N ASN A 453 10.79 -22.57 -12.57
CA ASN A 453 9.76 -22.00 -11.70
C ASN A 453 9.03 -20.80 -12.33
N LYS A 454 9.25 -20.50 -13.63
CA LYS A 454 8.67 -19.31 -14.28
C LYS A 454 7.15 -19.30 -14.18
N GLY A 455 6.50 -20.41 -14.50
CA GLY A 455 5.05 -20.49 -14.52
C GLY A 455 4.43 -20.27 -13.13
N VAL A 456 4.98 -20.92 -12.10
CA VAL A 456 4.45 -20.75 -10.73
C VAL A 456 4.71 -19.35 -10.17
N ILE A 457 5.83 -18.70 -10.49
CA ILE A 457 6.09 -17.30 -10.10
C ILE A 457 5.04 -16.38 -10.72
N LEU A 458 4.72 -16.55 -11.99
CA LEU A 458 3.69 -15.78 -12.68
C LEU A 458 2.32 -15.99 -12.04
N GLU A 459 1.95 -17.22 -11.68
CA GLU A 459 0.68 -17.51 -11.00
C GLU A 459 0.63 -16.93 -9.58
N ILE A 460 1.74 -16.92 -8.84
CA ILE A 460 1.82 -16.24 -7.52
C ILE A 460 1.60 -14.73 -7.69
N ARG A 461 2.16 -14.11 -8.72
CA ARG A 461 1.93 -12.69 -9.03
C ARG A 461 0.48 -12.43 -9.45
N ARG A 462 -0.17 -13.35 -10.17
CA ARG A 462 -1.62 -13.31 -10.46
C ARG A 462 -2.42 -13.26 -9.15
N GLU A 463 -2.19 -14.24 -8.27
CA GLU A 463 -2.90 -14.32 -7.00
C GLU A 463 -2.71 -13.06 -6.15
N ARG A 464 -1.47 -12.56 -6.08
CA ARG A 464 -1.16 -11.33 -5.36
C ARG A 464 -1.87 -10.12 -5.96
N THR A 465 -1.90 -10.01 -7.29
CA THR A 465 -2.57 -8.92 -8.00
C THR A 465 -4.08 -8.91 -7.72
N ILE A 466 -4.74 -10.07 -7.78
CA ILE A 466 -6.18 -10.21 -7.53
C ILE A 466 -6.49 -9.97 -6.05
N GLU A 467 -5.76 -10.63 -5.17
CA GLU A 467 -6.06 -10.67 -3.74
C GLU A 467 -5.87 -9.32 -3.06
N LEU A 468 -4.79 -8.60 -3.42
CA LEU A 468 -4.41 -7.34 -2.77
C LEU A 468 -4.78 -6.08 -3.55
N VAL A 469 -5.61 -6.20 -4.59
CA VAL A 469 -6.05 -5.03 -5.37
C VAL A 469 -6.69 -3.96 -4.48
N ASN A 470 -6.45 -2.69 -4.76
CA ASN A 470 -6.94 -1.54 -3.99
C ASN A 470 -6.47 -1.48 -2.52
N GLU A 471 -5.45 -2.26 -2.13
CA GLU A 471 -4.85 -2.19 -0.79
C GLU A 471 -3.48 -1.48 -0.77
N GLY A 472 -3.09 -0.81 -1.87
CA GLY A 472 -1.88 0.00 -1.98
C GLY A 472 -0.59 -0.75 -2.33
N PHE A 473 -0.69 -2.01 -2.73
CA PHE A 473 0.51 -2.83 -3.02
C PHE A 473 0.99 -2.72 -4.46
N ARG A 474 0.10 -2.55 -5.44
CA ARG A 474 0.40 -2.77 -6.85
C ARG A 474 1.58 -1.94 -7.37
N GLN A 475 1.60 -0.65 -7.11
CA GLN A 475 2.70 0.22 -7.54
C GLN A 475 4.04 -0.25 -6.99
N TRP A 476 4.09 -0.57 -5.69
CA TRP A 476 5.30 -1.03 -5.03
C TRP A 476 5.76 -2.40 -5.51
N ASP A 477 4.83 -3.29 -5.83
CA ASP A 477 5.10 -4.60 -6.44
C ASP A 477 5.76 -4.42 -7.82
N MET A 478 5.21 -3.55 -8.67
CA MET A 478 5.78 -3.26 -9.99
C MET A 478 7.17 -2.63 -9.89
N LEU A 479 7.41 -1.75 -8.91
CA LEU A 479 8.72 -1.14 -8.68
C LEU A 479 9.75 -2.15 -8.19
N ARG A 480 9.42 -2.98 -7.19
CA ARG A 480 10.36 -3.97 -6.65
C ARG A 480 10.68 -5.10 -7.64
N TRP A 481 9.74 -5.48 -8.51
CA TRP A 481 9.95 -6.44 -9.60
C TRP A 481 10.67 -5.85 -10.81
N LYS A 482 10.99 -4.56 -10.79
CA LYS A 482 11.54 -3.79 -11.90
C LYS A 482 10.66 -3.81 -13.15
N GLU A 483 9.35 -3.85 -12.94
CA GLU A 483 8.32 -3.84 -13.99
C GLU A 483 7.69 -2.45 -14.18
N GLY A 484 8.36 -1.38 -13.74
CA GLY A 484 7.86 0.00 -13.85
C GLY A 484 7.47 0.38 -15.29
N GLU A 485 8.24 -0.06 -16.27
CA GLU A 485 7.93 0.14 -17.69
C GLU A 485 6.56 -0.42 -18.08
N GLN A 486 6.11 -1.50 -17.43
CA GLN A 486 4.82 -2.12 -17.68
C GLN A 486 3.63 -1.30 -17.13
N MET A 487 3.88 -0.38 -16.21
CA MET A 487 2.86 0.58 -15.77
C MET A 487 2.55 1.63 -16.84
N VAL A 488 3.43 1.80 -17.83
CA VAL A 488 3.39 2.87 -18.84
C VAL A 488 3.49 2.29 -20.25
N ASN A 489 2.90 1.13 -20.47
CA ASN A 489 3.03 0.44 -21.76
C ASN A 489 2.41 1.26 -22.90
N LYS A 490 3.25 1.88 -23.72
CA LYS A 490 2.86 2.75 -24.84
C LYS A 490 2.02 2.04 -25.91
N ASP A 491 2.22 0.74 -26.07
CA ASP A 491 1.55 -0.06 -27.10
C ASP A 491 0.17 -0.58 -26.66
N LYS A 492 -0.15 -0.44 -25.39
CA LYS A 492 -1.42 -0.90 -24.80
C LYS A 492 -1.97 0.19 -23.91
N PRO A 493 -2.74 1.14 -24.44
CA PRO A 493 -3.39 2.18 -23.65
C PRO A 493 -4.25 1.55 -22.53
N TYR A 494 -4.59 2.37 -21.55
CA TYR A 494 -5.41 1.96 -20.41
C TYR A 494 -6.84 1.68 -20.87
N TYR A 495 -7.03 0.50 -21.46
CA TYR A 495 -8.32 0.06 -21.99
C TYR A 495 -9.29 -0.33 -20.88
N GLY A 496 -10.55 0.01 -21.12
CA GLY A 496 -11.72 -0.40 -20.33
C GLY A 496 -12.60 -1.42 -21.04
N ILE A 497 -13.90 -1.31 -20.81
CA ILE A 497 -14.95 -2.13 -21.42
C ILE A 497 -14.87 -2.02 -22.95
N TYR A 498 -15.12 -3.15 -23.63
CA TYR A 498 -15.29 -3.21 -25.08
C TYR A 498 -16.77 -3.01 -25.44
N PHE A 499 -17.08 -2.06 -26.33
CA PHE A 499 -18.38 -1.87 -26.94
C PHE A 499 -18.36 -2.29 -28.40
N PRO A 500 -19.22 -3.22 -28.83
CA PRO A 500 -19.23 -3.71 -30.23
C PRO A 500 -19.77 -2.67 -31.22
N ALA A 501 -20.58 -1.71 -30.78
CA ALA A 501 -21.18 -0.66 -31.59
C ALA A 501 -21.74 0.48 -30.72
N GLU A 502 -22.20 1.56 -31.33
CA GLU A 502 -23.15 2.48 -30.71
C GLU A 502 -24.48 1.74 -30.44
N GLY A 503 -25.21 2.12 -29.39
CA GLY A 503 -26.49 1.49 -29.11
C GLY A 503 -26.96 1.63 -27.68
N ILE A 504 -27.99 0.86 -27.38
CA ILE A 504 -28.66 0.82 -26.08
C ILE A 504 -28.38 -0.56 -25.44
N TYR A 505 -27.94 -0.56 -24.19
CA TYR A 505 -27.41 -1.72 -23.49
C TYR A 505 -28.10 -1.96 -22.15
N ASP A 506 -28.32 -3.23 -21.83
CA ASP A 506 -28.62 -3.74 -20.49
C ASP A 506 -27.27 -3.97 -19.78
N MET A 507 -26.96 -3.16 -18.78
CA MET A 507 -25.65 -3.17 -18.10
C MET A 507 -25.68 -3.94 -16.79
N ASP A 508 -26.84 -4.20 -16.20
CA ASP A 508 -26.98 -4.93 -14.95
C ASP A 508 -27.56 -6.34 -15.10
N GLY A 509 -27.98 -6.71 -16.31
CA GLY A 509 -28.48 -8.04 -16.64
C GLY A 509 -29.92 -8.31 -16.18
N ASP A 510 -30.72 -7.27 -15.87
CA ASP A 510 -32.11 -7.42 -15.41
C ASP A 510 -33.11 -7.55 -16.55
N GLY A 511 -32.67 -7.48 -17.80
CA GLY A 511 -33.45 -7.56 -19.03
C GLY A 511 -34.03 -6.22 -19.47
N LYS A 512 -33.64 -5.12 -18.86
CA LYS A 512 -33.99 -3.75 -19.25
C LYS A 512 -32.75 -2.98 -19.63
N ASN A 513 -32.93 -1.98 -20.46
CA ASN A 513 -31.85 -1.13 -20.91
C ASN A 513 -31.54 -0.05 -19.85
N ASP A 514 -30.24 0.19 -19.60
CA ASP A 514 -29.74 1.13 -18.61
C ASP A 514 -28.90 2.24 -19.23
N LEU A 515 -28.22 1.95 -20.33
CA LEU A 515 -27.23 2.81 -20.94
C LEU A 515 -27.48 2.96 -22.43
N GLU A 516 -27.41 4.20 -22.92
CA GLU A 516 -27.23 4.50 -24.33
C GLU A 516 -25.87 5.14 -24.57
N ILE A 517 -25.12 4.61 -25.55
CA ILE A 517 -23.94 5.27 -26.08
C ILE A 517 -24.18 5.67 -27.54
N TYR A 518 -23.81 6.91 -27.91
CA TYR A 518 -23.99 7.45 -29.25
C TYR A 518 -22.88 8.44 -29.63
N SER A 519 -22.60 8.58 -30.92
CA SER A 519 -21.65 9.59 -31.44
C SER A 519 -22.35 10.84 -31.98
N THR A 520 -23.38 10.66 -32.77
CA THR A 520 -24.05 11.76 -33.49
C THR A 520 -25.49 11.99 -33.06
N THR A 521 -26.32 10.93 -32.98
CA THR A 521 -27.76 11.07 -32.74
C THR A 521 -28.21 10.17 -31.59
N GLN A 522 -28.68 10.79 -30.53
CA GLN A 522 -29.32 10.09 -29.42
C GLN A 522 -30.68 9.52 -29.85
N GLN A 523 -30.92 8.25 -29.49
CA GLN A 523 -32.16 7.53 -29.80
C GLN A 523 -33.16 7.56 -28.65
N SER A 524 -32.70 7.45 -27.41
CA SER A 524 -33.55 7.45 -26.22
C SER A 524 -34.06 8.86 -25.88
N ARG A 525 -35.14 8.88 -25.09
CA ARG A 525 -35.73 10.10 -24.55
C ARG A 525 -35.54 10.15 -23.03
N PRO A 526 -35.56 11.33 -22.39
CA PRO A 526 -35.43 11.44 -20.94
C PRO A 526 -36.45 10.60 -20.15
N ALA A 527 -37.63 10.37 -20.72
CA ALA A 527 -38.67 9.53 -20.12
C ALA A 527 -38.32 8.03 -20.04
N ASP A 528 -37.32 7.58 -20.81
CA ASP A 528 -36.90 6.19 -20.86
C ASP A 528 -36.00 5.82 -19.66
N GLY A 529 -35.51 6.84 -18.89
CA GLY A 529 -34.76 6.64 -17.65
C GLY A 529 -33.33 6.10 -17.82
N LEU A 530 -32.81 6.12 -19.06
CA LEU A 530 -31.47 5.61 -19.38
C LEU A 530 -30.37 6.62 -19.00
N THR A 531 -29.24 6.11 -18.58
CA THR A 531 -27.98 6.87 -18.61
C THR A 531 -27.54 7.06 -20.05
N VAL A 532 -27.25 8.30 -20.45
CA VAL A 532 -26.87 8.60 -21.84
C VAL A 532 -25.46 9.14 -21.86
N LYS A 533 -24.59 8.58 -22.69
CA LYS A 533 -23.18 8.94 -22.84
C LYS A 533 -22.83 9.18 -24.30
N LYS A 534 -22.19 10.32 -24.57
CA LYS A 534 -21.78 10.67 -25.92
C LYS A 534 -20.31 10.30 -26.17
N ILE A 535 -20.09 9.46 -27.18
CA ILE A 535 -18.75 9.07 -27.65
C ILE A 535 -18.02 10.32 -28.17
N GLY A 536 -16.75 10.46 -27.82
CA GLY A 536 -15.90 11.61 -28.15
C GLY A 536 -16.07 12.81 -27.23
N SER A 537 -17.04 12.80 -26.30
CA SER A 537 -17.28 13.84 -25.30
C SER A 537 -17.18 13.30 -23.87
N ASP A 538 -17.96 12.27 -23.55
CA ASP A 538 -17.98 11.69 -22.21
C ASP A 538 -16.91 10.62 -22.04
N PHE A 539 -16.58 9.91 -23.11
CA PHE A 539 -15.49 8.96 -23.21
C PHE A 539 -15.09 8.76 -24.68
N VAL A 540 -13.96 8.06 -24.91
CA VAL A 540 -13.45 7.76 -26.25
C VAL A 540 -13.40 6.26 -26.44
N LEU A 541 -13.76 5.78 -27.65
CA LEU A 541 -13.57 4.39 -28.09
C LEU A 541 -12.36 4.28 -29.02
N SER A 542 -11.65 3.15 -28.95
CA SER A 542 -10.40 2.94 -29.68
C SER A 542 -10.56 3.01 -31.19
N GLU A 543 -11.71 2.61 -31.73
CA GLU A 543 -12.04 2.61 -33.16
C GLU A 543 -13.05 3.69 -33.56
N GLY A 544 -13.32 4.65 -32.66
CA GLY A 544 -14.20 5.79 -32.91
C GLY A 544 -15.65 5.53 -32.52
N ASP A 545 -16.37 4.64 -33.20
CA ASP A 545 -17.79 4.30 -32.95
C ASP A 545 -17.96 2.95 -32.23
N HIS A 546 -16.88 2.18 -32.08
CA HIS A 546 -16.83 0.92 -31.36
C HIS A 546 -15.43 0.71 -30.75
N GLY A 547 -15.21 -0.43 -30.09
CA GLY A 547 -13.91 -0.78 -29.52
C GLY A 547 -13.84 -0.57 -28.01
N TYR A 548 -12.64 -0.46 -27.50
CA TYR A 548 -12.40 -0.29 -26.06
C TYR A 548 -12.61 1.14 -25.61
N VAL A 549 -13.17 1.32 -24.43
CA VAL A 549 -13.07 2.61 -23.72
C VAL A 549 -11.59 2.90 -23.48
N VAL A 550 -11.13 4.10 -23.84
CA VAL A 550 -9.73 4.53 -23.71
C VAL A 550 -9.66 5.58 -22.60
N ALA A 551 -9.16 5.19 -21.44
CA ALA A 551 -8.87 6.14 -20.39
C ALA A 551 -7.64 6.99 -20.75
N TRP A 552 -7.64 8.27 -20.31
CA TRP A 552 -6.54 9.21 -20.54
C TRP A 552 -6.14 9.40 -22.02
N SER A 553 -7.13 9.33 -22.93
CA SER A 553 -6.93 9.37 -24.38
C SER A 553 -6.19 10.61 -24.90
N THR A 554 -6.14 11.70 -24.15
CA THR A 554 -5.47 12.96 -24.52
C THR A 554 -4.17 13.20 -23.75
N GLN A 555 -3.81 12.30 -22.85
CA GLN A 555 -2.62 12.43 -22.01
C GLN A 555 -1.47 11.61 -22.58
N THR A 556 -0.25 12.00 -22.23
CA THR A 556 0.96 11.24 -22.56
C THR A 556 1.50 10.60 -21.30
N TRP A 557 2.08 9.44 -21.44
CA TRP A 557 2.77 8.72 -20.38
C TRP A 557 4.13 8.25 -20.85
N GLU A 558 5.09 8.27 -19.95
CA GLU A 558 6.45 7.87 -20.25
C GLU A 558 7.11 7.27 -19.00
N TRP A 559 7.74 6.11 -19.16
CA TRP A 559 8.58 5.55 -18.13
C TRP A 559 10.01 6.10 -18.22
N ASN A 560 10.56 6.44 -17.07
CA ASN A 560 11.97 6.76 -16.92
C ASN A 560 12.52 5.96 -15.73
N ASP A 561 13.68 5.32 -15.89
CA ASP A 561 14.26 4.48 -14.83
C ASP A 561 14.59 5.23 -13.54
N ARG A 562 14.71 6.56 -13.58
CA ARG A 562 14.82 7.37 -12.36
C ARG A 562 13.62 7.21 -11.45
N GLU A 563 12.44 6.86 -11.99
CA GLU A 563 11.17 6.73 -11.26
C GLU A 563 11.14 5.55 -10.28
N TYR A 564 12.11 4.63 -10.35
CA TYR A 564 12.24 3.56 -9.34
C TYR A 564 12.56 4.10 -7.94
N LEU A 565 13.27 5.24 -7.85
CA LEU A 565 13.52 5.92 -6.59
C LEU A 565 13.06 7.38 -6.69
N TRP A 566 12.61 7.92 -5.58
CA TRP A 566 12.20 9.31 -5.51
C TRP A 566 13.41 10.24 -5.41
N PRO A 567 13.30 11.48 -5.92
CA PRO A 567 14.38 12.44 -5.78
C PRO A 567 14.56 12.84 -4.32
N ILE A 568 15.81 13.08 -3.91
CA ILE A 568 16.08 13.75 -2.66
C ILE A 568 15.67 15.22 -2.81
N PRO A 569 14.86 15.80 -1.90
CA PRO A 569 14.37 17.16 -2.03
C PRO A 569 15.49 18.19 -2.20
N ALA A 570 15.34 19.07 -3.18
CA ALA A 570 16.38 20.04 -3.53
C ALA A 570 16.69 21.01 -2.39
N ASP A 571 15.68 21.44 -1.63
CA ASP A 571 15.83 22.29 -0.44
C ASP A 571 16.66 21.61 0.66
N GLN A 572 16.46 20.31 0.90
CA GLN A 572 17.23 19.54 1.87
C GLN A 572 18.69 19.36 1.45
N ARG A 573 18.93 19.22 0.16
CA ARG A 573 20.29 19.19 -0.38
C ARG A 573 21.00 20.54 -0.20
N VAL A 574 20.29 21.65 -0.38
CA VAL A 574 20.81 22.99 -0.10
C VAL A 574 21.13 23.16 1.39
N LEU A 575 20.22 22.79 2.28
CA LEU A 575 20.39 22.89 3.72
C LEU A 575 21.62 22.12 4.24
N THR A 576 21.92 20.98 3.63
CA THR A 576 23.07 20.14 4.00
C THR A 576 24.35 20.45 3.21
N GLY A 577 24.37 21.54 2.43
CA GLY A 577 25.52 21.91 1.61
C GLY A 577 25.94 20.82 0.60
N GLY A 578 25.02 19.99 0.14
CA GLY A 578 25.27 18.90 -0.78
C GLY A 578 25.70 17.58 -0.12
N ALA A 579 25.74 17.50 1.21
CA ALA A 579 26.05 16.25 1.92
C ALA A 579 25.03 15.13 1.57
N LEU A 580 23.75 15.48 1.35
CA LEU A 580 22.77 14.60 0.75
C LEU A 580 22.98 14.54 -0.77
N THR A 581 23.48 13.41 -1.26
CA THR A 581 23.63 13.14 -2.69
C THR A 581 22.29 12.89 -3.35
N GLN A 582 22.15 13.11 -4.67
CA GLN A 582 20.92 12.83 -5.41
C GLN A 582 20.84 11.38 -5.87
N ASN A 583 19.62 10.87 -6.09
CA ASN A 583 19.40 9.58 -6.72
C ASN A 583 19.74 9.62 -8.23
N PRO A 584 20.18 8.49 -8.81
CA PRO A 584 20.57 8.44 -10.22
C PRO A 584 19.43 8.90 -11.16
N GLY A 585 19.79 9.64 -12.20
CA GLY A 585 18.85 10.14 -13.20
C GLY A 585 18.05 11.38 -12.80
N TRP A 586 18.13 11.80 -11.54
CA TRP A 586 17.53 13.04 -11.07
C TRP A 586 18.49 14.20 -11.18
N THR A 587 17.99 15.32 -11.69
CA THR A 587 18.72 16.60 -11.73
C THR A 587 17.92 17.66 -11.00
N ASP A 588 18.59 18.55 -10.31
CA ASP A 588 18.01 19.71 -9.66
C ASP A 588 18.85 20.96 -9.88
N SER A 589 18.36 22.10 -9.43
CA SER A 589 19.03 23.40 -9.61
C SER A 589 20.17 23.67 -8.61
N THR A 590 20.52 22.69 -7.77
CA THR A 590 21.42 22.93 -6.61
C THR A 590 22.90 22.99 -6.96
N ASN A 591 23.32 22.66 -8.15
CA ASN A 591 24.75 22.59 -8.58
C ASN A 591 25.66 21.73 -7.69
N PHE A 592 25.11 20.86 -6.85
CA PHE A 592 25.87 19.85 -6.12
C PHE A 592 25.92 18.57 -6.97
N ASN A 593 27.10 18.13 -7.33
CA ASN A 593 27.32 16.89 -8.09
C ASN A 593 27.48 15.68 -7.16
#